data_68d13ebe8f25e1c0a98b1263ddaf340b
#
_entry.id   68d13ebe8f25e1c0a98b1263ddaf340b
#
_cell.length_a   1.000
_cell.length_b   1.000
_cell.length_c   1.000
_cell.angle_alpha   90.00
_cell.angle_beta   90.00
_cell.angle_gamma   90.00
#
_symmetry.space_group_name_H-M   'P 1'
#
loop_
_entity.id
_entity.type
_entity.pdbx_description
1 polymer ?
#
loop_
_entity_poly.entity_id
_entity_poly.type
_entity_poly.pdbx_seq_one_letter_code
_entity_poly.pdbx_strand_id
1 'polypeptide(L)'
;MLGSNTMQRVVFVVLLLLVAPAYSFNCLGMSNRDFLEGVSGATWVDLVLEGDSCVTIMSKDKPTIDVKMMNMEAANLAEVRSYCYLATVSDLSTKAACPTMGEAHNDKRADPAFVCRQGVVDRGWGNGCGLFGKGSIDTCAKFACSTKAIGRTILKENIKYEVAIFVHGPTTVESHGNYSTQAGATQAGRFSITPAAPSYTLKLGEYGEVTVDCEPRSGIDTNAYYVMTVGTKTFLVHREWFMDLNLPWSSAGSTVWRNRETLMEFEEPHATKQSVIALGSQEGALHQALAGAIPVEFSSNTVKLTSGHLKCRVKMEKLQLKGTTYGVCSKAFKFLGTPADTGHGTVVLELQYTGTDGPCKVPISSVASLNDLTPVGRLVTVNPFVSVATANAKVLIELEPPFGDSYIVVGRGEQQINHHWHKSGSSIGKAFTTTLKGAQRLAALGDTAWDFGSVGGVFTSVGKAVHQVFGGAFRSLFGGMSWITQGLLGALLLWMGINARDRSIALTFLSVGGVLLFLSVNVHA
;
A
#
# COMPACT_ATOMS: atom_id res chain seq x y z
N MET A 1 -35.36 -42.97 -11.63
CA MET A 1 -35.84 -41.78 -10.92
C MET A 1 -34.79 -41.33 -9.90
N LEU A 2 -33.69 -40.83 -10.35
CA LEU A 2 -32.56 -40.34 -9.50
C LEU A 2 -31.90 -39.14 -10.21
N GLY A 3 -32.67 -38.10 -10.50
CA GLY A 3 -32.13 -36.96 -11.25
C GLY A 3 -32.53 -35.56 -10.75
N SER A 4 -33.53 -35.47 -9.88
CA SER A 4 -34.07 -34.16 -9.49
C SER A 4 -33.37 -33.49 -8.33
N ASN A 5 -32.90 -34.25 -7.35
CA ASN A 5 -32.28 -33.68 -6.13
C ASN A 5 -30.84 -33.21 -6.28
N THR A 6 -30.10 -33.81 -7.23
CA THR A 6 -28.71 -33.39 -7.51
C THR A 6 -28.66 -32.12 -8.33
N MET A 7 -29.56 -31.97 -9.28
CA MET A 7 -29.64 -30.75 -10.09
C MET A 7 -30.10 -29.54 -9.29
N GLN A 8 -31.04 -29.74 -8.35
CA GLN A 8 -31.50 -28.69 -7.45
C GLN A 8 -30.42 -28.26 -6.43
N ARG A 9 -29.58 -29.19 -5.94
CA ARG A 9 -28.44 -28.87 -5.08
C ARG A 9 -27.33 -28.15 -5.84
N VAL A 10 -27.06 -28.52 -7.08
CA VAL A 10 -26.06 -27.85 -7.92
C VAL A 10 -26.52 -26.45 -8.31
N VAL A 11 -27.80 -26.26 -8.61
CA VAL A 11 -28.37 -24.93 -8.89
C VAL A 11 -28.35 -24.05 -7.63
N PHE A 12 -28.60 -24.62 -6.44
CA PHE A 12 -28.54 -23.88 -5.17
C PHE A 12 -27.07 -23.49 -4.80
N VAL A 13 -26.12 -24.37 -5.05
CA VAL A 13 -24.68 -24.09 -4.83
C VAL A 13 -24.17 -23.09 -5.86
N VAL A 14 -24.61 -23.16 -7.11
CA VAL A 14 -24.25 -22.21 -8.15
C VAL A 14 -24.93 -20.85 -7.91
N LEU A 15 -26.17 -20.80 -7.40
CA LEU A 15 -26.80 -19.55 -6.98
C LEU A 15 -26.14 -18.94 -5.74
N LEU A 16 -25.64 -19.76 -4.82
CA LEU A 16 -24.87 -19.30 -3.65
C LEU A 16 -23.47 -18.78 -4.05
N LEU A 17 -22.91 -19.28 -5.16
CA LEU A 17 -21.65 -18.79 -5.70
C LEU A 17 -21.79 -17.54 -6.60
N LEU A 18 -23.03 -17.27 -7.06
CA LEU A 18 -23.33 -16.07 -7.87
C LEU A 18 -23.79 -14.87 -7.06
N VAL A 19 -24.13 -15.05 -5.80
CA VAL A 19 -24.22 -13.95 -4.85
C VAL A 19 -22.79 -13.68 -4.36
N ALA A 20 -21.99 -13.03 -5.18
CA ALA A 20 -20.77 -12.40 -4.69
C ALA A 20 -21.18 -11.60 -3.44
N PRO A 21 -20.57 -11.83 -2.27
CA PRO A 21 -20.88 -11.02 -1.11
C PRO A 21 -20.63 -9.58 -1.54
N ALA A 22 -21.67 -8.76 -1.44
CA ALA A 22 -21.51 -7.32 -1.62
C ALA A 22 -20.40 -6.92 -0.64
N TYR A 23 -19.22 -6.58 -1.16
CA TYR A 23 -18.06 -6.24 -0.34
C TYR A 23 -18.41 -5.03 0.50
N SER A 24 -18.84 -5.29 1.73
CA SER A 24 -19.01 -4.23 2.71
C SER A 24 -17.64 -3.79 3.18
N PHE A 25 -17.33 -2.51 2.97
CA PHE A 25 -16.09 -1.93 3.48
C PHE A 25 -16.30 -1.42 4.91
N ASN A 26 -15.46 -1.82 5.82
CA ASN A 26 -15.23 -1.19 7.12
C ASN A 26 -13.86 -1.62 7.68
N CYS A 27 -13.38 -0.92 8.70
CA CYS A 27 -12.12 -1.26 9.36
C CYS A 27 -12.21 -2.44 10.34
N LEU A 28 -13.40 -2.94 10.65
CA LEU A 28 -13.62 -3.91 11.73
C LEU A 28 -12.95 -5.26 11.51
N GLY A 29 -12.84 -5.69 10.25
CA GLY A 29 -12.20 -6.96 9.88
C GLY A 29 -10.75 -6.84 9.42
N MET A 30 -10.14 -5.65 9.50
CA MET A 30 -8.79 -5.40 9.00
C MET A 30 -7.74 -5.73 10.06
N SER A 31 -6.63 -6.33 9.64
CA SER A 31 -5.51 -6.64 10.53
C SER A 31 -4.69 -5.42 10.92
N ASN A 32 -4.59 -4.43 10.06
CA ASN A 32 -3.88 -3.18 10.30
C ASN A 32 -4.86 -2.01 10.34
N ARG A 33 -5.11 -1.49 11.53
CA ARG A 33 -6.05 -0.41 11.78
C ARG A 33 -5.43 0.61 12.71
N ASP A 34 -5.53 1.87 12.34
CA ASP A 34 -5.07 3.01 13.14
C ASP A 34 -6.26 3.82 13.64
N PHE A 35 -6.19 4.23 14.90
CA PHE A 35 -7.17 5.14 15.50
C PHE A 35 -6.58 6.53 15.62
N LEU A 36 -7.26 7.52 15.05
CA LEU A 36 -6.95 8.93 15.21
C LEU A 36 -8.03 9.61 16.01
N GLU A 37 -7.62 10.23 17.12
CA GLU A 37 -8.52 11.03 17.93
C GLU A 37 -8.45 12.49 17.48
N GLY A 38 -9.55 13.00 16.94
CA GLY A 38 -9.70 14.42 16.67
C GLY A 38 -9.84 15.20 17.98
N VAL A 39 -9.19 16.35 18.05
CA VAL A 39 -9.45 17.31 19.13
C VAL A 39 -10.84 17.94 18.92
N SER A 40 -11.61 18.11 19.97
CA SER A 40 -12.91 18.78 19.91
C SER A 40 -12.78 20.17 19.27
N GLY A 41 -13.62 20.46 18.28
CA GLY A 41 -13.55 21.68 17.48
C GLY A 41 -12.51 21.68 16.35
N ALA A 42 -11.82 20.57 16.12
CA ALA A 42 -10.91 20.45 14.98
C ALA A 42 -11.65 20.48 13.65
N THR A 43 -11.13 21.26 12.70
CA THR A 43 -11.74 21.42 11.37
C THR A 43 -11.25 20.38 10.39
N TRP A 44 -10.07 19.81 10.60
CA TRP A 44 -9.47 18.82 9.72
C TRP A 44 -8.46 17.91 10.44
N VAL A 45 -8.21 16.76 9.84
CA VAL A 45 -7.21 15.77 10.29
C VAL A 45 -6.39 15.32 9.08
N ASP A 46 -5.07 15.32 9.22
CA ASP A 46 -4.16 14.77 8.21
C ASP A 46 -3.90 13.29 8.47
N LEU A 47 -3.88 12.51 7.40
CA LEU A 47 -3.59 11.09 7.45
C LEU A 47 -2.84 10.63 6.20
N VAL A 48 -2.23 9.46 6.30
CA VAL A 48 -1.56 8.79 5.18
C VAL A 48 -2.21 7.44 4.99
N LEU A 49 -2.77 7.23 3.80
CA LEU A 49 -3.42 5.98 3.43
C LEU A 49 -2.42 5.05 2.75
N GLU A 50 -2.38 3.82 3.21
CA GLU A 50 -1.60 2.73 2.64
C GLU A 50 -2.53 1.58 2.24
N GLY A 51 -2.11 0.75 1.28
CA GLY A 51 -2.99 -0.26 0.71
C GLY A 51 -3.48 -1.36 1.66
N ASP A 52 -2.73 -1.63 2.72
CA ASP A 52 -3.01 -2.67 3.72
C ASP A 52 -3.53 -2.12 5.04
N SER A 53 -3.66 -0.81 5.17
CA SER A 53 -4.08 -0.15 6.41
C SER A 53 -5.46 0.48 6.30
N CYS A 54 -6.12 0.65 7.42
CA CYS A 54 -7.39 1.34 7.57
C CYS A 54 -7.31 2.32 8.73
N VAL A 55 -7.83 3.52 8.55
CA VAL A 55 -7.75 4.58 9.54
C VAL A 55 -9.15 4.91 10.05
N THR A 56 -9.32 4.87 11.37
CA THR A 56 -10.55 5.30 12.04
C THR A 56 -10.34 6.66 12.68
N ILE A 57 -11.12 7.65 12.26
CA ILE A 57 -11.08 9.01 12.79
C ILE A 57 -12.21 9.18 13.80
N MET A 58 -11.85 9.52 15.02
CA MET A 58 -12.79 9.74 16.12
C MET A 58 -12.72 11.18 16.64
N SER A 59 -13.88 11.74 16.90
CA SER A 59 -14.03 13.03 17.57
C SER A 59 -15.25 12.99 18.51
N LYS A 60 -15.21 13.75 19.62
CA LYS A 60 -16.32 13.76 20.58
C LYS A 60 -17.62 14.35 20.02
N ASP A 61 -17.51 15.27 19.09
CA ASP A 61 -18.60 16.08 18.55
C ASP A 61 -18.94 15.75 17.09
N LYS A 62 -18.33 14.71 16.55
CA LYS A 62 -18.51 14.32 15.14
C LYS A 62 -18.67 12.81 14.99
N PRO A 63 -19.35 12.34 13.93
CA PRO A 63 -19.47 10.91 13.65
C PRO A 63 -18.09 10.30 13.39
N THR A 64 -17.91 9.05 13.79
CA THR A 64 -16.68 8.28 13.53
C THR A 64 -16.65 7.83 12.08
N ILE A 65 -15.53 8.00 11.43
CA ILE A 65 -15.32 7.70 10.01
C ILE A 65 -14.13 6.77 9.85
N ASP A 66 -14.31 5.71 9.08
CA ASP A 66 -13.24 4.84 8.61
C ASP A 66 -12.85 5.23 7.20
N VAL A 67 -11.57 5.35 6.93
CA VAL A 67 -11.01 5.70 5.63
C VAL A 67 -9.97 4.67 5.23
N LYS A 68 -10.04 4.20 4.00
CA LYS A 68 -9.11 3.22 3.44
C LYS A 68 -8.83 3.51 1.98
N MET A 69 -7.58 3.33 1.56
CA MET A 69 -7.23 3.25 0.14
C MET A 69 -7.49 1.82 -0.36
N MET A 70 -8.48 1.65 -1.23
CA MET A 70 -8.88 0.35 -1.75
C MET A 70 -7.97 -0.13 -2.86
N ASN A 71 -7.54 0.78 -3.71
CA ASN A 71 -6.82 0.46 -4.92
C ASN A 71 -5.98 1.64 -5.40
N MET A 72 -4.84 1.34 -5.99
CA MET A 72 -3.99 2.32 -6.67
C MET A 72 -3.64 1.76 -8.04
N GLU A 73 -4.07 2.44 -9.09
CA GLU A 73 -3.87 2.03 -10.48
C GLU A 73 -3.14 3.11 -11.26
N ALA A 74 -2.28 2.69 -12.15
CA ALA A 74 -1.71 3.55 -13.17
C ALA A 74 -2.21 3.10 -14.54
N ALA A 75 -2.79 4.01 -15.30
CA ALA A 75 -3.28 3.77 -16.64
C ALA A 75 -2.35 4.40 -17.68
N ASN A 76 -2.54 4.03 -18.95
CA ASN A 76 -1.82 4.60 -20.09
C ASN A 76 -0.30 4.63 -19.89
N LEU A 77 0.26 3.49 -19.53
CA LEU A 77 1.69 3.33 -19.37
C LEU A 77 2.41 3.56 -20.70
N ALA A 78 3.48 4.33 -20.65
CA ALA A 78 4.31 4.59 -21.83
C ALA A 78 5.42 3.56 -21.95
N GLU A 79 5.53 2.91 -23.11
CA GLU A 79 6.65 2.00 -23.38
C GLU A 79 7.96 2.79 -23.44
N VAL A 80 8.99 2.25 -22.79
CA VAL A 80 10.33 2.83 -22.76
C VAL A 80 11.27 1.98 -23.60
N ARG A 81 11.31 0.68 -23.31
CA ARG A 81 12.25 -0.25 -23.93
C ARG A 81 11.67 -1.66 -23.93
N SER A 82 12.01 -2.43 -24.96
CA SER A 82 11.72 -3.85 -25.03
C SER A 82 13.02 -4.63 -25.07
N TYR A 83 13.12 -5.71 -24.29
CA TYR A 83 14.24 -6.63 -24.30
C TYR A 83 13.83 -7.94 -24.96
N CYS A 84 14.75 -8.54 -25.71
CA CYS A 84 14.55 -9.84 -26.30
C CYS A 84 15.24 -10.91 -25.46
N TYR A 85 14.50 -11.87 -24.95
CA TYR A 85 15.05 -12.98 -24.17
C TYR A 85 14.95 -14.34 -24.88
N LEU A 86 14.13 -14.45 -25.91
CA LEU A 86 14.15 -15.56 -26.86
C LEU A 86 14.41 -14.99 -28.25
N ALA A 87 15.55 -15.35 -28.81
CA ALA A 87 15.97 -14.85 -30.10
C ALA A 87 16.40 -15.99 -31.04
N THR A 88 16.12 -15.79 -32.30
CA THR A 88 16.75 -16.55 -33.39
C THR A 88 17.74 -15.64 -34.10
N VAL A 89 18.93 -16.16 -34.37
CA VAL A 89 19.97 -15.45 -35.10
C VAL A 89 20.32 -16.24 -36.35
N SER A 90 20.33 -15.58 -37.50
CA SER A 90 20.58 -16.20 -38.80
C SER A 90 21.35 -15.25 -39.72
N ASP A 91 21.72 -15.75 -40.91
CA ASP A 91 22.33 -14.95 -41.97
C ASP A 91 23.55 -14.13 -41.52
N LEU A 92 24.54 -14.82 -40.97
CA LEU A 92 25.79 -14.18 -40.50
C LEU A 92 26.53 -13.55 -41.68
N SER A 93 26.87 -12.28 -41.57
CA SER A 93 27.66 -11.52 -42.54
C SER A 93 28.83 -10.86 -41.86
N THR A 94 30.03 -11.05 -42.40
CA THR A 94 31.25 -10.52 -41.83
C THR A 94 32.01 -9.72 -42.89
N LYS A 95 32.53 -8.54 -42.53
CA LYS A 95 33.40 -7.74 -43.36
C LYS A 95 34.60 -7.29 -42.56
N ALA A 96 35.79 -7.52 -43.06
CA ALA A 96 37.02 -7.19 -42.41
C ALA A 96 37.87 -6.23 -43.26
N ALA A 97 38.53 -5.29 -42.61
CA ALA A 97 39.49 -4.38 -43.25
C ALA A 97 40.91 -4.82 -42.96
N CYS A 98 41.82 -4.50 -43.85
CA CYS A 98 43.24 -4.68 -43.64
C CYS A 98 43.78 -3.68 -42.63
N PRO A 99 44.94 -3.97 -41.95
CA PRO A 99 45.58 -3.01 -41.08
C PRO A 99 45.82 -1.66 -41.77
N THR A 100 45.63 -0.57 -41.06
CA THR A 100 45.76 0.83 -41.53
C THR A 100 44.70 1.31 -42.53
N MET A 101 43.71 0.51 -42.89
CA MET A 101 42.65 0.87 -43.86
C MET A 101 41.41 1.45 -43.20
N GLY A 102 41.46 1.79 -41.94
CA GLY A 102 40.29 2.30 -41.20
C GLY A 102 39.34 1.22 -40.67
N GLU A 103 38.14 1.61 -40.31
CA GLU A 103 37.13 0.69 -39.77
C GLU A 103 36.36 0.00 -40.88
N ALA A 104 36.15 -1.30 -40.74
CA ALA A 104 35.27 -2.05 -41.64
C ALA A 104 33.81 -1.67 -41.38
N HIS A 105 33.07 -1.49 -42.45
CA HIS A 105 31.61 -1.24 -42.41
C HIS A 105 30.89 -2.33 -43.20
N ASN A 106 30.00 -3.03 -42.50
CA ASN A 106 29.17 -4.04 -43.12
C ASN A 106 27.88 -3.39 -43.65
N ASP A 107 27.52 -3.63 -44.92
CA ASP A 107 26.33 -3.06 -45.55
C ASP A 107 25.03 -3.46 -44.84
N LYS A 108 25.03 -4.62 -44.18
CA LYS A 108 23.88 -5.10 -43.38
C LYS A 108 23.61 -4.29 -42.12
N ARG A 109 24.56 -3.48 -41.67
CA ARG A 109 24.38 -2.59 -40.55
C ARG A 109 23.25 -1.57 -40.75
N ALA A 110 22.96 -1.20 -41.95
CA ALA A 110 21.85 -0.32 -42.32
C ALA A 110 20.49 -1.02 -42.28
N ASP A 111 20.45 -2.36 -42.28
CA ASP A 111 19.21 -3.13 -42.23
C ASP A 111 18.72 -3.24 -40.78
N PRO A 112 17.51 -2.81 -40.44
CA PRO A 112 16.99 -2.89 -39.07
C PRO A 112 16.81 -4.33 -38.56
N ALA A 113 16.77 -5.34 -39.44
CA ALA A 113 16.68 -6.73 -39.01
C ALA A 113 18.02 -7.32 -38.56
N PHE A 114 19.13 -6.62 -38.76
CA PHE A 114 20.46 -7.07 -38.38
C PHE A 114 21.01 -6.36 -37.15
N VAL A 115 21.64 -7.14 -36.26
CA VAL A 115 22.40 -6.66 -35.13
C VAL A 115 23.88 -6.85 -35.43
N CYS A 116 24.69 -5.81 -35.28
CA CYS A 116 26.07 -5.78 -35.68
C CYS A 116 27.02 -5.50 -34.53
N ARG A 117 28.22 -6.06 -34.59
CA ARG A 117 29.30 -5.80 -33.65
C ARG A 117 30.60 -5.55 -34.41
N GLN A 118 31.34 -4.53 -33.95
CA GLN A 118 32.72 -4.29 -34.38
C GLN A 118 33.70 -5.03 -33.47
N GLY A 119 34.78 -5.49 -34.05
CA GLY A 119 35.88 -6.17 -33.36
C GLY A 119 37.21 -5.95 -34.08
N VAL A 120 38.19 -6.69 -33.64
CA VAL A 120 39.56 -6.67 -34.19
C VAL A 120 39.97 -8.09 -34.50
N VAL A 121 40.58 -8.27 -35.64
CA VAL A 121 41.01 -9.59 -36.17
C VAL A 121 42.45 -9.48 -36.70
N ASP A 122 43.22 -10.56 -36.59
CA ASP A 122 44.55 -10.64 -37.17
C ASP A 122 44.48 -10.81 -38.70
N ARG A 123 45.18 -9.94 -39.39
CA ARG A 123 45.27 -9.90 -40.85
C ARG A 123 46.67 -10.10 -41.29
N GLY A 124 46.83 -10.65 -42.48
CA GLY A 124 48.09 -10.91 -43.12
C GLY A 124 47.95 -11.49 -44.50
N TRP A 125 49.00 -11.97 -45.11
CA TRP A 125 48.98 -12.54 -46.46
C TRP A 125 48.06 -13.77 -46.58
N GLY A 126 47.96 -14.55 -45.50
CA GLY A 126 47.10 -15.74 -45.45
C GLY A 126 45.62 -15.47 -45.58
N ASN A 127 45.14 -14.24 -45.34
CA ASN A 127 43.76 -13.82 -45.40
C ASN A 127 43.53 -12.57 -46.26
N GLY A 128 44.43 -12.32 -47.20
CA GLY A 128 44.21 -11.32 -48.26
C GLY A 128 44.70 -9.91 -47.98
N CYS A 129 45.52 -9.69 -46.98
CA CYS A 129 46.11 -8.37 -46.68
C CYS A 129 47.61 -8.38 -46.94
N GLY A 130 48.12 -7.27 -47.49
CA GLY A 130 49.54 -7.10 -47.76
C GLY A 130 50.41 -6.75 -46.54
N LEU A 131 49.81 -6.44 -45.41
CA LEU A 131 50.44 -6.11 -44.14
C LEU A 131 49.98 -7.06 -43.05
N PHE A 132 50.89 -7.46 -42.17
CA PHE A 132 50.56 -8.17 -40.93
C PHE A 132 50.19 -7.19 -39.84
N GLY A 133 49.11 -7.48 -39.11
CA GLY A 133 48.67 -6.66 -38.01
C GLY A 133 47.21 -6.84 -37.67
N LYS A 134 46.69 -6.00 -36.81
CA LYS A 134 45.28 -5.98 -36.44
C LYS A 134 44.47 -5.16 -37.42
N GLY A 135 43.43 -5.79 -38.00
CA GLY A 135 42.44 -5.14 -38.82
C GLY A 135 41.10 -5.08 -38.10
N SER A 136 40.24 -4.10 -38.45
CA SER A 136 38.89 -4.06 -37.94
C SER A 136 38.00 -5.07 -38.60
N ILE A 137 37.03 -5.59 -37.88
CA ILE A 137 36.01 -6.50 -38.35
C ILE A 137 34.61 -5.98 -37.97
N ASP A 138 33.66 -6.04 -38.89
CA ASP A 138 32.26 -5.73 -38.62
C ASP A 138 31.42 -6.95 -38.96
N THR A 139 30.83 -7.55 -37.94
CA THR A 139 30.01 -8.76 -38.07
C THR A 139 28.56 -8.43 -37.78
N CYS A 140 27.69 -8.80 -38.70
CA CYS A 140 26.24 -8.64 -38.60
C CYS A 140 25.54 -9.99 -38.71
N ALA A 141 24.50 -10.16 -37.91
CA ALA A 141 23.63 -11.32 -37.99
C ALA A 141 22.18 -10.88 -38.03
N LYS A 142 21.37 -11.55 -38.83
CA LYS A 142 19.94 -11.33 -38.85
C LYS A 142 19.34 -11.82 -37.53
N PHE A 143 18.68 -10.92 -36.87
CA PHE A 143 18.11 -11.16 -35.56
C PHE A 143 16.58 -11.11 -35.62
N ALA A 144 15.94 -12.15 -35.14
CA ALA A 144 14.49 -12.22 -34.98
C ALA A 144 14.16 -12.46 -33.51
N CYS A 145 13.44 -11.56 -32.93
CA CYS A 145 12.99 -11.71 -31.56
C CYS A 145 11.63 -12.43 -31.53
N SER A 146 11.60 -13.64 -30.97
CA SER A 146 10.40 -14.44 -30.82
C SER A 146 9.61 -14.09 -29.56
N THR A 147 10.29 -13.62 -28.52
CA THR A 147 9.63 -13.21 -27.26
C THR A 147 10.38 -12.06 -26.62
N LYS A 148 9.65 -11.04 -26.26
CA LYS A 148 10.20 -9.81 -25.67
C LYS A 148 9.61 -9.49 -24.31
N ALA A 149 10.45 -8.91 -23.46
CA ALA A 149 10.04 -8.30 -22.22
C ALA A 149 9.89 -6.79 -22.44
N ILE A 150 8.73 -6.26 -22.13
CA ILE A 150 8.41 -4.85 -22.38
C ILE A 150 8.48 -4.08 -21.06
N GLY A 151 9.28 -3.02 -21.03
CA GLY A 151 9.36 -2.09 -19.93
C GLY A 151 8.57 -0.82 -20.21
N ARG A 152 7.73 -0.44 -19.27
CA ARG A 152 6.89 0.75 -19.35
C ARG A 152 7.15 1.67 -18.17
N THR A 153 6.98 2.95 -18.38
CA THR A 153 7.04 3.95 -17.33
C THR A 153 5.66 4.34 -16.84
N ILE A 154 5.56 4.62 -15.54
CA ILE A 154 4.35 5.13 -14.92
C ILE A 154 4.38 6.65 -15.00
N LEU A 155 3.36 7.24 -15.58
CA LEU A 155 3.16 8.68 -15.61
C LEU A 155 2.35 9.11 -14.39
N LYS A 156 2.86 10.08 -13.61
CA LYS A 156 2.19 10.57 -12.39
C LYS A 156 0.76 11.05 -12.64
N GLU A 157 0.51 11.66 -13.79
CA GLU A 157 -0.81 12.20 -14.18
C GLU A 157 -1.86 11.09 -14.38
N ASN A 158 -1.43 9.88 -14.64
CA ASN A 158 -2.30 8.74 -14.93
C ASN A 158 -2.54 7.80 -13.74
N ILE A 159 -2.09 8.19 -12.56
CA ILE A 159 -2.33 7.43 -11.34
C ILE A 159 -3.70 7.79 -10.77
N LYS A 160 -4.48 6.75 -10.50
CA LYS A 160 -5.80 6.84 -9.89
C LYS A 160 -5.81 6.08 -8.58
N TYR A 161 -6.24 6.75 -7.53
CA TYR A 161 -6.45 6.15 -6.22
C TYR A 161 -7.94 5.98 -5.98
N GLU A 162 -8.35 4.79 -5.57
CA GLU A 162 -9.72 4.53 -5.14
C GLU A 162 -9.74 4.49 -3.61
N VAL A 163 -10.52 5.38 -3.02
CA VAL A 163 -10.64 5.56 -1.58
C VAL A 163 -12.06 5.24 -1.15
N ALA A 164 -12.21 4.50 -0.06
CA ALA A 164 -13.48 4.19 0.54
C ALA A 164 -13.63 4.86 1.90
N ILE A 165 -14.84 5.29 2.20
CA ILE A 165 -15.24 5.83 3.49
C ILE A 165 -16.40 5.00 4.03
N PHE A 166 -16.33 4.68 5.33
CA PHE A 166 -17.39 4.06 6.08
C PHE A 166 -17.75 4.97 7.27
N VAL A 167 -19.01 5.23 7.47
CA VAL A 167 -19.50 6.07 8.57
C VAL A 167 -20.16 5.20 9.62
N HIS A 168 -19.67 5.31 10.86
CA HIS A 168 -20.28 4.64 12.01
C HIS A 168 -21.55 5.37 12.41
N GLY A 169 -22.67 4.82 12.00
CA GLY A 169 -24.00 5.35 12.27
C GLY A 169 -24.95 5.13 11.11
N PRO A 170 -26.25 5.21 11.36
CA PRO A 170 -27.26 4.97 10.33
C PRO A 170 -27.36 6.18 9.40
N THR A 171 -26.67 6.11 8.29
CA THR A 171 -26.64 7.16 7.25
C THR A 171 -26.48 6.56 5.86
N THR A 172 -26.70 7.39 4.84
CA THR A 172 -26.42 7.07 3.45
C THR A 172 -25.27 7.91 2.96
N VAL A 173 -24.25 7.27 2.39
CA VAL A 173 -23.09 7.92 1.80
C VAL A 173 -23.29 8.08 0.30
N GLU A 174 -23.35 9.31 -0.18
CA GLU A 174 -23.41 9.60 -1.61
C GLU A 174 -22.01 9.68 -2.20
N SER A 175 -21.69 8.76 -3.11
CA SER A 175 -20.41 8.68 -3.78
C SER A 175 -20.52 7.96 -5.13
N HIS A 176 -19.42 7.74 -5.83
CA HIS A 176 -19.41 7.02 -7.10
C HIS A 176 -19.82 5.54 -7.00
N GLY A 177 -19.78 4.96 -5.84
CA GLY A 177 -20.21 3.58 -5.62
C GLY A 177 -20.45 3.34 -4.15
N ASN A 178 -21.60 2.75 -3.84
CA ASN A 178 -21.96 2.40 -2.47
C ASN A 178 -21.63 0.94 -2.19
N TYR A 179 -21.15 0.68 -0.99
CA TYR A 179 -20.97 -0.66 -0.46
C TYR A 179 -22.12 -0.95 0.51
N SER A 180 -22.87 -2.03 0.28
CA SER A 180 -23.87 -2.46 1.25
C SER A 180 -23.19 -2.96 2.50
N THR A 181 -23.67 -2.54 3.66
CA THR A 181 -23.23 -3.04 4.95
C THR A 181 -24.28 -3.98 5.53
N GLN A 182 -23.85 -4.86 6.44
CA GLN A 182 -24.80 -5.70 7.16
C GLN A 182 -25.76 -4.86 7.98
N ALA A 183 -26.99 -5.35 8.12
CA ALA A 183 -28.03 -4.82 8.98
C ALA A 183 -28.59 -3.43 8.60
N GLY A 184 -28.18 -2.82 7.51
CA GLY A 184 -28.65 -1.50 7.09
C GLY A 184 -28.39 -0.36 8.09
N ALA A 185 -27.55 -0.62 9.10
CA ALA A 185 -27.26 0.32 10.17
C ALA A 185 -26.24 1.39 9.76
N THR A 186 -25.33 1.01 8.86
CA THR A 186 -24.21 1.87 8.40
C THR A 186 -24.01 1.69 6.91
N GLN A 187 -23.46 2.70 6.26
CA GLN A 187 -23.15 2.64 4.83
C GLN A 187 -21.75 3.13 4.53
N ALA A 188 -21.15 2.56 3.49
CA ALA A 188 -19.86 2.97 2.96
C ALA A 188 -20.04 3.47 1.53
N GLY A 189 -19.16 4.38 1.14
CA GLY A 189 -19.05 4.89 -0.21
C GLY A 189 -17.62 4.89 -0.68
N ARG A 190 -17.41 4.97 -1.98
CA ARG A 190 -16.10 5.08 -2.58
C ARG A 190 -16.02 6.22 -3.58
N PHE A 191 -14.83 6.73 -3.78
CA PHE A 191 -14.54 7.79 -4.74
C PHE A 191 -13.12 7.64 -5.28
N SER A 192 -12.84 8.34 -6.37
CA SER A 192 -11.55 8.32 -7.02
C SER A 192 -10.80 9.63 -6.80
N ILE A 193 -9.51 9.53 -6.49
CA ILE A 193 -8.58 10.66 -6.41
C ILE A 193 -7.58 10.53 -7.55
N THR A 194 -7.45 11.60 -8.32
CA THR A 194 -6.49 11.73 -9.42
C THR A 194 -5.77 13.07 -9.32
N PRO A 195 -4.61 13.25 -9.95
CA PRO A 195 -3.95 14.57 -9.99
C PRO A 195 -4.81 15.69 -10.56
N ALA A 196 -5.74 15.38 -11.48
CA ALA A 196 -6.70 16.33 -12.02
C ALA A 196 -7.86 16.63 -11.05
N ALA A 197 -8.24 15.66 -10.21
CA ALA A 197 -9.30 15.79 -9.21
C ALA A 197 -8.77 15.32 -7.84
N PRO A 198 -7.95 16.12 -7.14
CA PRO A 198 -7.26 15.72 -5.92
C PRO A 198 -8.16 15.74 -4.68
N SER A 199 -9.35 16.30 -4.76
CA SER A 199 -10.29 16.35 -3.65
C SER A 199 -11.66 15.84 -4.05
N TYR A 200 -12.39 15.31 -3.08
CA TYR A 200 -13.76 14.84 -3.25
C TYR A 200 -14.60 15.15 -2.01
N THR A 201 -15.80 15.68 -2.21
CA THR A 201 -16.77 15.96 -1.15
C THR A 201 -17.84 14.90 -1.16
N LEU A 202 -18.01 14.22 -0.03
CA LEU A 202 -19.05 13.22 0.18
C LEU A 202 -20.16 13.80 1.03
N LYS A 203 -21.39 13.55 0.62
CA LYS A 203 -22.58 13.85 1.41
C LYS A 203 -22.94 12.65 2.27
N LEU A 204 -23.03 12.87 3.56
CA LEU A 204 -23.29 11.84 4.56
C LEU A 204 -24.73 11.94 5.11
N GLY A 205 -25.69 12.18 4.25
CA GLY A 205 -27.07 12.37 4.66
C GLY A 205 -27.23 13.53 5.64
N GLU A 206 -27.85 13.27 6.79
CA GLU A 206 -28.09 14.29 7.81
C GLU A 206 -26.88 14.62 8.68
N TYR A 207 -25.79 13.84 8.61
CA TYR A 207 -24.52 14.19 9.27
C TYR A 207 -23.79 15.36 8.61
N GLY A 208 -24.17 15.72 7.39
CA GLY A 208 -23.55 16.81 6.64
C GLY A 208 -22.60 16.33 5.56
N GLU A 209 -21.47 16.99 5.43
CA GLU A 209 -20.49 16.73 4.39
C GLU A 209 -19.09 16.51 4.96
N VAL A 210 -18.34 15.65 4.30
CA VAL A 210 -16.90 15.47 4.54
C VAL A 210 -16.16 15.68 3.22
N THR A 211 -15.06 16.43 3.27
CA THR A 211 -14.19 16.63 2.12
C THR A 211 -12.86 15.95 2.37
N VAL A 212 -12.44 15.10 1.44
CA VAL A 212 -11.14 14.44 1.45
C VAL A 212 -10.28 15.10 0.38
N ASP A 213 -9.24 15.81 0.82
CA ASP A 213 -8.29 16.53 -0.03
C ASP A 213 -6.93 15.84 0.06
N CYS A 214 -6.46 15.30 -1.06
CA CYS A 214 -5.28 14.44 -1.11
C CYS A 214 -4.18 15.04 -1.99
N GLU A 215 -2.96 14.55 -1.80
CA GLU A 215 -1.79 14.88 -2.61
C GLU A 215 -1.39 13.65 -3.47
N PRO A 216 -2.04 13.43 -4.63
CA PRO A 216 -1.86 12.20 -5.40
C PRO A 216 -0.50 12.10 -6.12
N ARG A 217 0.23 13.19 -6.27
CA ARG A 217 1.52 13.21 -6.98
C ARG A 217 2.69 12.75 -6.13
N SER A 218 2.56 12.74 -4.81
CA SER A 218 3.63 12.38 -3.87
C SER A 218 3.55 10.93 -3.38
N GLY A 219 2.53 10.18 -3.79
CA GLY A 219 2.21 8.87 -3.23
C GLY A 219 3.13 7.73 -3.66
N ILE A 220 3.85 7.87 -4.76
CA ILE A 220 4.80 6.88 -5.28
C ILE A 220 5.94 7.59 -6.02
N ASP A 221 7.15 7.06 -5.86
CA ASP A 221 8.30 7.52 -6.67
C ASP A 221 8.27 6.81 -8.03
N THR A 222 7.59 7.41 -9.00
CA THR A 222 7.49 6.90 -10.36
C THR A 222 8.82 6.95 -11.13
N ASN A 223 9.79 7.74 -10.65
CA ASN A 223 11.11 7.85 -11.27
C ASN A 223 12.05 6.71 -10.86
N ALA A 224 11.74 5.96 -9.81
CA ALA A 224 12.57 4.88 -9.32
C ALA A 224 12.23 3.53 -9.98
N TYR A 225 11.05 3.37 -10.59
CA TYR A 225 10.55 2.08 -11.05
C TYR A 225 10.04 2.09 -12.49
N TYR A 226 10.24 0.95 -13.16
CA TYR A 226 9.57 0.58 -14.40
C TYR A 226 8.67 -0.63 -14.19
N VAL A 227 7.65 -0.75 -15.02
CA VAL A 227 6.76 -1.91 -15.08
C VAL A 227 7.24 -2.81 -16.22
N MET A 228 7.74 -3.98 -15.89
CA MET A 228 8.29 -4.94 -16.85
C MET A 228 7.37 -6.13 -17.01
N THR A 229 6.92 -6.37 -18.23
CA THR A 229 6.09 -7.53 -18.59
C THR A 229 6.96 -8.59 -19.24
N VAL A 230 7.03 -9.77 -18.64
CA VAL A 230 7.77 -10.93 -19.13
C VAL A 230 6.78 -12.08 -19.33
N GLY A 231 6.48 -12.41 -20.58
CA GLY A 231 5.45 -13.39 -20.90
C GLY A 231 4.07 -12.96 -20.39
N THR A 232 3.51 -13.74 -19.48
CA THR A 232 2.21 -13.46 -18.84
C THR A 232 2.33 -12.75 -17.49
N LYS A 233 3.54 -12.59 -16.97
CA LYS A 233 3.80 -12.01 -15.67
C LYS A 233 4.32 -10.59 -15.82
N THR A 234 3.94 -9.73 -14.87
CA THR A 234 4.35 -8.34 -14.82
C THR A 234 4.97 -8.03 -13.47
N PHE A 235 6.07 -7.29 -13.47
CA PHE A 235 6.85 -6.96 -12.29
C PHE A 235 7.12 -5.47 -12.21
N LEU A 236 7.20 -4.96 -10.99
CA LEU A 236 7.73 -3.64 -10.71
C LEU A 236 9.23 -3.78 -10.42
N VAL A 237 10.06 -3.16 -11.24
CA VAL A 237 11.53 -3.29 -11.20
C VAL A 237 12.19 -1.94 -11.04
N HIS A 238 13.37 -1.92 -10.43
CA HIS A 238 14.16 -0.70 -10.35
C HIS A 238 14.61 -0.25 -11.73
N ARG A 239 14.55 1.06 -11.97
CA ARG A 239 14.92 1.65 -13.26
C ARG A 239 16.37 1.36 -13.64
N GLU A 240 17.31 1.46 -12.70
CA GLU A 240 18.72 1.19 -12.93
C GLU A 240 18.97 -0.26 -13.32
N TRP A 241 18.36 -1.19 -12.59
CA TRP A 241 18.46 -2.62 -12.90
C TRP A 241 17.91 -2.93 -14.29
N PHE A 242 16.77 -2.33 -14.65
CA PHE A 242 16.15 -2.54 -15.96
C PHE A 242 17.01 -2.00 -17.10
N MET A 243 17.62 -0.82 -16.91
CA MET A 243 18.48 -0.21 -17.94
C MET A 243 19.81 -0.93 -18.11
N ASP A 244 20.30 -1.62 -17.08
CA ASP A 244 21.57 -2.33 -17.07
C ASP A 244 21.46 -3.81 -17.50
N LEU A 245 20.25 -4.25 -17.93
CA LEU A 245 20.06 -5.61 -18.41
C LEU A 245 20.89 -5.85 -19.68
N ASN A 246 21.67 -6.93 -19.63
CA ASN A 246 22.52 -7.36 -20.75
C ASN A 246 21.76 -8.26 -21.74
N LEU A 247 20.78 -7.68 -22.39
CA LEU A 247 19.93 -8.35 -23.40
C LEU A 247 19.81 -7.43 -24.62
N PRO A 248 19.56 -7.99 -25.81
CA PRO A 248 19.20 -7.17 -26.96
C PRO A 248 17.95 -6.35 -26.67
N TRP A 249 17.99 -5.07 -26.96
CA TRP A 249 16.90 -4.17 -26.67
C TRP A 249 16.53 -3.27 -27.85
N SER A 250 15.30 -2.83 -27.84
CA SER A 250 14.74 -1.88 -28.81
C SER A 250 14.05 -0.76 -28.07
N SER A 251 14.25 0.49 -28.52
CA SER A 251 13.52 1.63 -28.00
C SER A 251 12.03 1.55 -28.39
N ALA A 252 11.19 2.26 -27.65
CA ALA A 252 9.76 2.33 -27.93
C ALA A 252 9.52 2.81 -29.37
N GLY A 253 8.69 2.06 -30.11
CA GLY A 253 8.35 2.36 -31.50
C GLY A 253 9.45 2.08 -32.53
N SER A 254 10.60 1.56 -32.12
CA SER A 254 11.70 1.16 -32.98
C SER A 254 11.66 -0.32 -33.31
N THR A 255 12.06 -0.69 -34.53
CA THR A 255 12.26 -2.07 -34.97
C THR A 255 13.73 -2.48 -34.94
N VAL A 256 14.62 -1.55 -34.61
CA VAL A 256 16.06 -1.79 -34.55
C VAL A 256 16.45 -2.31 -33.17
N TRP A 257 17.03 -3.49 -33.13
CA TRP A 257 17.54 -4.12 -31.92
C TRP A 257 19.00 -3.77 -31.70
N ARG A 258 19.32 -3.43 -30.48
CA ARG A 258 20.66 -2.99 -30.07
C ARG A 258 21.09 -3.80 -28.86
N ASN A 259 22.15 -4.49 -28.94
CA ASN A 259 23.01 -4.92 -27.85
C ASN A 259 24.25 -5.59 -28.48
N ARG A 260 25.35 -4.91 -28.44
CA ARG A 260 26.62 -5.38 -29.01
C ARG A 260 27.18 -6.59 -28.28
N GLU A 261 26.85 -6.75 -27.01
CA GLU A 261 27.40 -7.82 -26.18
C GLU A 261 26.74 -9.18 -26.41
N THR A 262 25.53 -9.23 -26.99
CA THR A 262 24.86 -10.49 -27.35
C THR A 262 25.45 -11.15 -28.61
N LEU A 263 26.08 -10.38 -29.49
CA LEU A 263 26.91 -10.88 -30.58
C LEU A 263 28.35 -10.93 -30.11
N MET A 264 28.62 -11.76 -29.12
CA MET A 264 29.88 -11.76 -28.39
C MET A 264 31.11 -12.09 -29.22
N GLU A 265 32.23 -12.04 -28.55
CA GLU A 265 33.56 -12.32 -29.04
C GLU A 265 33.60 -13.64 -29.82
N PHE A 266 33.51 -13.52 -31.12
CA PHE A 266 33.86 -14.60 -32.02
C PHE A 266 34.87 -14.06 -33.01
N GLU A 267 35.90 -14.81 -33.20
CA GLU A 267 36.95 -14.48 -34.17
C GLU A 267 36.58 -15.03 -35.54
N GLU A 268 36.81 -14.23 -36.59
CA GLU A 268 36.82 -14.76 -37.94
C GLU A 268 38.07 -15.65 -38.11
N PRO A 269 37.98 -16.85 -38.74
CA PRO A 269 36.87 -17.48 -39.42
C PRO A 269 35.99 -18.39 -38.56
N HIS A 270 36.11 -18.34 -37.26
CA HIS A 270 35.44 -19.25 -36.31
C HIS A 270 33.98 -18.87 -35.98
N ALA A 271 33.53 -17.70 -36.40
CA ALA A 271 32.15 -17.29 -36.23
C ALA A 271 31.20 -18.17 -37.09
N THR A 272 30.37 -18.93 -36.43
CA THR A 272 29.35 -19.77 -37.05
C THR A 272 27.97 -19.35 -36.59
N LYS A 273 26.95 -19.71 -37.37
CA LYS A 273 25.56 -19.48 -37.02
C LYS A 273 25.22 -20.09 -35.66
N GLN A 274 25.74 -21.27 -35.34
CA GLN A 274 25.52 -21.94 -34.05
C GLN A 274 26.16 -21.19 -32.86
N SER A 275 27.35 -20.62 -33.03
CA SER A 275 28.01 -19.86 -31.97
C SER A 275 27.24 -18.59 -31.61
N VAL A 276 26.57 -17.99 -32.57
CA VAL A 276 25.72 -16.80 -32.34
C VAL A 276 24.36 -17.19 -31.76
N ILE A 277 23.74 -18.30 -32.23
CA ILE A 277 22.47 -18.79 -31.72
C ILE A 277 22.54 -19.20 -30.25
N ALA A 278 23.66 -19.78 -29.80
CA ALA A 278 23.85 -20.20 -28.42
C ALA A 278 23.75 -19.05 -27.41
N LEU A 279 23.91 -17.82 -27.88
CA LEU A 279 23.79 -16.60 -27.06
C LEU A 279 22.38 -16.00 -27.05
N GLY A 280 21.47 -16.53 -27.90
CA GLY A 280 20.19 -15.90 -28.16
C GLY A 280 19.11 -16.11 -27.09
N SER A 281 19.26 -17.11 -26.22
CA SER A 281 18.26 -17.41 -25.20
C SER A 281 18.81 -17.19 -23.80
N GLN A 282 18.24 -16.24 -23.07
CA GLN A 282 18.57 -15.95 -21.67
C GLN A 282 17.33 -15.97 -20.77
N GLU A 283 16.32 -16.74 -21.16
CA GLU A 283 15.05 -16.84 -20.45
C GLU A 283 15.24 -17.26 -18.99
N GLY A 284 16.01 -18.31 -18.73
CA GLY A 284 16.26 -18.80 -17.37
C GLY A 284 16.97 -17.78 -16.49
N ALA A 285 17.97 -17.08 -17.02
CA ALA A 285 18.67 -16.04 -16.29
C ALA A 285 17.79 -14.84 -15.97
N LEU A 286 16.91 -14.44 -16.88
CA LEU A 286 15.95 -13.36 -16.68
C LEU A 286 14.91 -13.71 -15.61
N HIS A 287 14.33 -14.91 -15.68
CA HIS A 287 13.38 -15.37 -14.67
C HIS A 287 14.00 -15.50 -13.28
N GLN A 288 15.25 -15.95 -13.19
CA GLN A 288 15.97 -16.02 -11.93
C GLN A 288 16.25 -14.62 -11.36
N ALA A 289 16.62 -13.66 -12.20
CA ALA A 289 16.83 -12.27 -11.78
C ALA A 289 15.54 -11.59 -11.30
N LEU A 290 14.39 -11.98 -11.83
CA LEU A 290 13.08 -11.47 -11.45
C LEU A 290 12.46 -12.18 -10.22
N ALA A 291 13.10 -13.21 -9.67
CA ALA A 291 12.55 -13.96 -8.54
C ALA A 291 12.34 -13.09 -7.27
N GLY A 292 13.14 -12.03 -7.10
CA GLY A 292 13.01 -11.06 -6.00
C GLY A 292 12.23 -9.79 -6.34
N ALA A 293 11.70 -9.67 -7.57
CA ALA A 293 10.94 -8.51 -8.00
C ALA A 293 9.49 -8.55 -7.48
N ILE A 294 8.89 -7.38 -7.34
CA ILE A 294 7.51 -7.23 -6.85
C ILE A 294 6.55 -7.57 -7.99
N PRO A 295 5.75 -8.65 -7.89
CA PRO A 295 4.75 -8.96 -8.90
C PRO A 295 3.60 -7.94 -8.82
N VAL A 296 3.08 -7.53 -9.99
CA VAL A 296 1.93 -6.64 -10.11
C VAL A 296 0.94 -7.18 -11.14
N GLU A 297 -0.31 -6.81 -11.01
CA GLU A 297 -1.34 -7.15 -11.99
C GLU A 297 -1.35 -6.11 -13.12
N PHE A 298 -1.29 -6.60 -14.34
CA PHE A 298 -1.32 -5.76 -15.53
C PHE A 298 -2.37 -6.26 -16.51
N SER A 299 -3.28 -5.41 -16.94
CA SER A 299 -4.27 -5.69 -17.96
C SER A 299 -4.76 -4.41 -18.62
N SER A 300 -5.04 -4.45 -19.91
CA SER A 300 -5.57 -3.31 -20.68
C SER A 300 -4.78 -2.01 -20.51
N ASN A 301 -3.45 -2.11 -20.53
CA ASN A 301 -2.52 -0.99 -20.30
C ASN A 301 -2.69 -0.29 -18.95
N THR A 302 -3.20 -1.01 -17.96
CA THR A 302 -3.40 -0.54 -16.59
C THR A 302 -2.70 -1.49 -15.63
N VAL A 303 -1.93 -0.95 -14.70
CA VAL A 303 -1.24 -1.71 -13.66
C VAL A 303 -1.82 -1.39 -12.30
N LYS A 304 -2.06 -2.42 -11.49
CA LYS A 304 -2.38 -2.27 -10.06
C LYS A 304 -1.10 -2.21 -9.25
N LEU A 305 -0.93 -1.13 -8.52
CA LEU A 305 0.22 -0.92 -7.66
C LEU A 305 -0.09 -1.38 -6.24
N THR A 306 0.80 -2.17 -5.66
CA THR A 306 0.65 -2.72 -4.30
C THR A 306 1.42 -1.93 -3.25
N SER A 307 2.39 -1.13 -3.66
CA SER A 307 3.18 -0.27 -2.79
C SER A 307 2.96 1.20 -3.15
N GLY A 308 2.81 2.03 -2.15
CA GLY A 308 2.57 3.45 -2.28
C GLY A 308 1.67 3.96 -1.16
N HIS A 309 1.63 5.25 -1.00
CA HIS A 309 0.82 5.91 0.01
C HIS A 309 0.11 7.12 -0.60
N LEU A 310 -0.98 7.52 0.02
CA LEU A 310 -1.72 8.71 -0.35
C LEU A 310 -1.88 9.58 0.89
N LYS A 311 -1.25 10.74 0.89
CA LYS A 311 -1.41 11.74 1.95
C LYS A 311 -2.70 12.49 1.72
N CYS A 312 -3.60 12.47 2.69
CA CYS A 312 -4.90 13.11 2.61
C CYS A 312 -5.18 13.97 3.83
N ARG A 313 -5.99 14.99 3.62
CA ARG A 313 -6.58 15.82 4.66
C ARG A 313 -8.08 15.63 4.64
N VAL A 314 -8.63 15.14 5.74
CA VAL A 314 -10.07 14.97 5.91
C VAL A 314 -10.62 16.22 6.60
N LYS A 315 -11.42 16.99 5.88
CA LYS A 315 -12.06 18.21 6.38
C LYS A 315 -13.42 17.88 6.95
N MET A 316 -13.61 18.19 8.23
CA MET A 316 -14.79 17.80 9.00
C MET A 316 -15.60 19.00 9.50
N GLU A 317 -15.38 20.20 8.99
CA GLU A 317 -16.07 21.40 9.45
C GLU A 317 -17.59 21.31 9.38
N LYS A 318 -18.10 20.69 8.30
CA LYS A 318 -19.52 20.57 8.02
C LYS A 318 -20.15 19.28 8.57
N LEU A 319 -19.41 18.50 9.33
CA LEU A 319 -19.93 17.31 9.98
C LEU A 319 -20.58 17.66 11.33
N GLN A 320 -21.72 17.04 11.59
CA GLN A 320 -22.48 17.18 12.81
C GLN A 320 -22.97 15.81 13.28
N LEU A 321 -23.00 15.62 14.61
CA LEU A 321 -23.64 14.42 15.16
C LEU A 321 -25.14 14.47 14.97
N LYS A 322 -25.69 13.46 14.28
CA LYS A 322 -27.13 13.25 14.19
C LYS A 322 -27.63 12.56 15.47
N GLY A 323 -28.85 12.86 15.83
CA GLY A 323 -29.53 12.21 16.94
C GLY A 323 -29.25 12.81 18.33
N THR A 324 -28.51 13.91 18.42
CA THR A 324 -28.27 14.60 19.72
C THR A 324 -29.55 15.11 20.38
N THR A 325 -30.56 15.40 19.60
CA THR A 325 -31.88 15.90 20.06
C THR A 325 -32.91 14.80 20.31
N TYR A 326 -32.57 13.55 19.95
CA TYR A 326 -33.51 12.45 20.14
C TYR A 326 -33.62 12.05 21.62
N GLY A 327 -34.81 11.63 22.02
CA GLY A 327 -35.04 10.99 23.31
C GLY A 327 -34.38 9.62 23.39
N VAL A 328 -34.22 9.08 24.58
CA VAL A 328 -33.70 7.75 24.81
C VAL A 328 -34.74 6.69 24.46
N CYS A 329 -34.32 5.60 23.84
CA CYS A 329 -35.20 4.48 23.49
C CYS A 329 -35.84 3.89 24.75
N SER A 330 -37.17 3.75 24.74
CA SER A 330 -37.95 3.35 25.90
C SER A 330 -38.18 1.84 26.03
N LYS A 331 -37.95 1.08 24.96
CA LYS A 331 -38.16 -0.37 24.91
C LYS A 331 -36.86 -1.14 24.99
N ALA A 332 -36.98 -2.46 25.15
CA ALA A 332 -35.82 -3.35 25.28
C ALA A 332 -35.08 -3.56 23.98
N PHE A 333 -33.79 -3.83 24.12
CA PHE A 333 -32.90 -4.29 23.04
C PHE A 333 -32.61 -5.76 23.18
N LYS A 334 -32.23 -6.37 22.09
CA LYS A 334 -31.75 -7.76 22.00
C LYS A 334 -30.38 -7.77 21.37
N PHE A 335 -29.45 -8.58 21.90
CA PHE A 335 -28.22 -8.88 21.19
C PHE A 335 -28.50 -9.78 19.98
N LEU A 336 -28.04 -9.36 18.80
CA LEU A 336 -28.02 -10.20 17.61
C LEU A 336 -26.65 -10.85 17.50
N GLY A 337 -26.55 -12.09 17.97
CA GLY A 337 -25.27 -12.77 18.09
C GLY A 337 -24.50 -12.35 19.33
N THR A 338 -23.28 -12.82 19.43
CA THR A 338 -22.36 -12.53 20.54
C THR A 338 -21.49 -11.34 20.18
N PRO A 339 -21.27 -10.39 21.11
CA PRO A 339 -20.26 -9.34 20.91
C PRO A 339 -18.90 -9.94 20.54
N ALA A 340 -18.25 -9.39 19.52
CA ALA A 340 -17.03 -9.91 18.95
C ALA A 340 -15.86 -8.97 19.17
N ASP A 341 -14.68 -9.53 19.45
CA ASP A 341 -13.42 -8.79 19.50
C ASP A 341 -12.97 -8.44 18.07
N THR A 342 -12.63 -7.18 17.83
CA THR A 342 -12.12 -6.71 16.54
C THR A 342 -10.62 -6.98 16.36
N GLY A 343 -9.92 -7.41 17.40
CA GLY A 343 -8.46 -7.57 17.42
C GLY A 343 -7.68 -6.27 17.67
N HIS A 344 -8.36 -5.14 17.85
CA HIS A 344 -7.75 -3.82 18.07
C HIS A 344 -8.08 -3.20 19.44
N GLY A 345 -8.49 -4.04 20.37
CA GLY A 345 -8.90 -3.58 21.72
C GLY A 345 -10.31 -3.01 21.77
N THR A 346 -11.09 -3.17 20.73
CA THR A 346 -12.49 -2.76 20.64
C THR A 346 -13.41 -3.96 20.49
N VAL A 347 -14.69 -3.75 20.78
CA VAL A 347 -15.75 -4.76 20.67
C VAL A 347 -16.82 -4.24 19.73
N VAL A 348 -17.23 -5.05 18.78
CA VAL A 348 -18.36 -4.79 17.91
C VAL A 348 -19.54 -5.64 18.32
N LEU A 349 -20.71 -5.04 18.39
CA LEU A 349 -21.97 -5.71 18.70
C LEU A 349 -23.10 -5.21 17.83
N GLU A 350 -24.03 -6.07 17.55
CA GLU A 350 -25.24 -5.78 16.82
C GLU A 350 -26.44 -5.92 17.76
N LEU A 351 -27.29 -4.90 17.76
CA LEU A 351 -28.50 -4.83 18.58
C LEU A 351 -29.75 -4.79 17.72
N GLN A 352 -30.79 -5.44 18.17
CA GLN A 352 -32.13 -5.31 17.62
C GLN A 352 -33.01 -4.55 18.60
N TYR A 353 -33.66 -3.49 18.13
CA TYR A 353 -34.59 -2.73 18.93
C TYR A 353 -36.02 -3.28 18.76
N THR A 354 -36.66 -3.56 19.86
CA THR A 354 -38.02 -4.14 19.88
C THR A 354 -39.14 -3.11 19.81
N GLY A 355 -38.83 -1.82 20.06
CA GLY A 355 -39.81 -0.75 20.07
C GLY A 355 -40.06 -0.14 18.70
N THR A 356 -41.11 0.69 18.63
CA THR A 356 -41.54 1.44 17.45
C THR A 356 -41.49 2.96 17.65
N ASP A 357 -40.92 3.42 18.74
CA ASP A 357 -40.83 4.83 19.12
C ASP A 357 -39.58 5.56 18.56
N GLY A 358 -38.88 4.93 17.60
CA GLY A 358 -37.78 5.58 16.92
C GLY A 358 -38.17 6.80 16.08
N PRO A 359 -37.25 7.66 15.73
CA PRO A 359 -35.80 7.64 16.08
C PRO A 359 -35.52 7.91 17.56
N CYS A 360 -34.58 7.18 18.13
CA CYS A 360 -34.21 7.32 19.56
C CYS A 360 -32.74 6.96 19.80
N LYS A 361 -32.17 7.50 20.87
CA LYS A 361 -30.80 7.18 21.30
C LYS A 361 -30.71 5.80 21.93
N VAL A 362 -29.68 5.07 21.61
CA VAL A 362 -29.38 3.79 22.24
C VAL A 362 -28.64 4.04 23.57
N PRO A 363 -29.21 3.66 24.71
CA PRO A 363 -28.54 3.75 25.99
C PRO A 363 -27.56 2.59 26.13
N ILE A 364 -26.29 2.82 25.84
CA ILE A 364 -25.22 1.83 25.91
C ILE A 364 -24.01 2.39 26.64
N SER A 365 -23.40 1.57 27.47
CA SER A 365 -22.15 1.91 28.14
C SER A 365 -21.37 0.63 28.51
N SER A 366 -20.10 0.80 28.79
CA SER A 366 -19.29 -0.22 29.45
C SER A 366 -19.10 0.18 30.90
N VAL A 367 -19.32 -0.76 31.82
CA VAL A 367 -19.22 -0.52 33.27
C VAL A 367 -18.32 -1.56 33.93
N ALA A 368 -17.65 -1.19 35.00
CA ALA A 368 -16.79 -2.11 35.75
C ALA A 368 -17.58 -3.12 36.58
N SER A 369 -18.75 -2.72 37.07
CA SER A 369 -19.65 -3.55 37.88
C SER A 369 -21.10 -3.22 37.57
N LEU A 370 -21.97 -4.24 37.62
CA LEU A 370 -23.41 -4.05 37.47
C LEU A 370 -24.06 -3.27 38.63
N ASN A 371 -23.39 -3.15 39.77
CA ASN A 371 -23.83 -2.37 40.92
C ASN A 371 -23.48 -0.88 40.82
N ASP A 372 -22.50 -0.56 39.99
CA ASP A 372 -22.09 0.80 39.71
C ASP A 372 -22.09 1.03 38.21
N LEU A 373 -23.08 1.76 37.71
CA LEU A 373 -23.28 2.02 36.28
C LEU A 373 -22.47 3.23 35.78
N THR A 374 -21.46 3.66 36.48
CA THR A 374 -20.55 4.71 36.01
C THR A 374 -19.81 4.21 34.76
N PRO A 375 -19.91 4.91 33.63
CA PRO A 375 -19.24 4.50 32.40
C PRO A 375 -17.73 4.45 32.57
N VAL A 376 -17.14 3.34 32.13
CA VAL A 376 -15.69 3.15 31.98
C VAL A 376 -15.43 2.78 30.49
N GLY A 377 -14.28 3.10 29.95
CA GLY A 377 -14.07 2.93 28.52
C GLY A 377 -14.79 4.02 27.71
N ARG A 378 -14.92 3.79 26.41
CA ARG A 378 -15.51 4.78 25.50
C ARG A 378 -16.26 4.13 24.34
N LEU A 379 -17.17 4.88 23.73
CA LEU A 379 -17.85 4.50 22.50
C LEU A 379 -17.03 4.94 21.28
N VAL A 380 -16.74 4.01 20.39
CA VAL A 380 -16.19 4.32 19.07
C VAL A 380 -17.30 4.83 18.17
N THR A 381 -18.45 4.16 18.12
CA THR A 381 -19.67 4.70 17.51
C THR A 381 -20.25 5.75 18.43
N VAL A 382 -19.96 7.00 18.16
CA VAL A 382 -20.40 8.13 19.00
C VAL A 382 -21.88 8.37 18.83
N ASN A 383 -22.60 8.53 19.95
CA ASN A 383 -24.03 8.80 19.98
C ASN A 383 -24.85 7.83 19.11
N PRO A 384 -24.81 6.52 19.38
CA PRO A 384 -25.56 5.55 18.59
C PRO A 384 -27.06 5.77 18.74
N PHE A 385 -27.81 5.64 17.64
CA PHE A 385 -29.23 5.83 17.64
C PHE A 385 -29.94 4.86 16.68
N VAL A 386 -31.22 4.61 16.95
CA VAL A 386 -32.12 3.90 16.04
C VAL A 386 -32.68 4.92 15.07
N SER A 387 -32.53 4.71 13.78
CA SER A 387 -32.89 5.69 12.73
C SER A 387 -34.33 5.64 12.27
N VAL A 388 -35.01 4.52 12.53
CA VAL A 388 -36.34 4.25 11.99
C VAL A 388 -37.33 3.92 13.11
N ALA A 389 -38.61 4.17 12.86
CA ALA A 389 -39.71 3.90 13.79
C ALA A 389 -40.38 2.51 13.57
N THR A 390 -39.66 1.59 12.98
CA THR A 390 -40.13 0.23 12.73
C THR A 390 -39.65 -0.75 13.79
N ALA A 391 -40.46 -1.73 14.14
CA ALA A 391 -40.03 -2.82 15.01
C ALA A 391 -38.87 -3.61 14.39
N ASN A 392 -37.99 -4.14 15.24
CA ASN A 392 -36.84 -4.93 14.84
C ASN A 392 -35.76 -4.17 14.04
N ALA A 393 -35.66 -2.86 14.26
CA ALA A 393 -34.54 -2.07 13.74
C ALA A 393 -33.21 -2.57 14.29
N LYS A 394 -32.21 -2.63 13.43
CA LYS A 394 -30.87 -3.14 13.78
C LYS A 394 -29.88 -1.99 13.90
N VAL A 395 -28.99 -2.08 14.87
CA VAL A 395 -27.93 -1.09 15.10
C VAL A 395 -26.61 -1.82 15.33
N LEU A 396 -25.57 -1.40 14.62
CA LEU A 396 -24.22 -1.88 14.81
C LEU A 396 -23.44 -0.85 15.63
N ILE A 397 -22.83 -1.29 16.71
CA ILE A 397 -22.11 -0.41 17.65
C ILE A 397 -20.73 -0.99 17.91
N GLU A 398 -19.73 -0.14 17.89
CA GLU A 398 -18.38 -0.44 18.32
C GLU A 398 -18.04 0.37 19.56
N LEU A 399 -17.44 -0.28 20.54
CA LEU A 399 -16.99 0.36 21.77
C LEU A 399 -15.62 -0.16 22.20
N GLU A 400 -14.90 0.66 22.96
CA GLU A 400 -13.63 0.30 23.59
C GLU A 400 -13.86 0.06 25.07
N PRO A 401 -13.91 -1.21 25.54
CA PRO A 401 -14.02 -1.51 26.97
C PRO A 401 -12.68 -1.24 27.67
N PRO A 402 -12.67 -1.07 29.00
CA PRO A 402 -11.44 -0.96 29.78
C PRO A 402 -10.70 -2.30 29.80
N PHE A 403 -9.42 -2.27 30.10
CA PHE A 403 -8.65 -3.50 30.36
C PHE A 403 -9.19 -4.25 31.57
N GLY A 404 -9.17 -5.56 31.49
CA GLY A 404 -9.71 -6.44 32.52
C GLY A 404 -11.18 -6.77 32.31
N ASP A 405 -11.86 -7.12 33.42
CA ASP A 405 -13.26 -7.49 33.39
C ASP A 405 -14.18 -6.26 33.40
N SER A 406 -15.19 -6.30 32.56
CA SER A 406 -16.21 -5.25 32.46
C SER A 406 -17.51 -5.83 31.91
N TYR A 407 -18.58 -5.04 31.96
CA TYR A 407 -19.88 -5.41 31.41
C TYR A 407 -20.31 -4.39 30.38
N ILE A 408 -20.79 -4.88 29.25
CA ILE A 408 -21.47 -4.07 28.25
C ILE A 408 -22.95 -4.02 28.65
N VAL A 409 -23.45 -2.85 28.96
CA VAL A 409 -24.80 -2.63 29.44
C VAL A 409 -25.59 -1.87 28.42
N VAL A 410 -26.73 -2.41 27.99
CA VAL A 410 -27.64 -1.80 27.01
C VAL A 410 -29.03 -1.70 27.61
N GLY A 411 -29.67 -0.54 27.45
CA GLY A 411 -31.01 -0.28 28.00
C GLY A 411 -30.98 0.37 29.38
N ARG A 412 -32.17 0.64 29.90
CA ARG A 412 -32.38 1.28 31.18
C ARG A 412 -33.37 0.49 32.05
N GLY A 413 -33.15 0.51 33.36
CA GLY A 413 -34.05 -0.07 34.35
C GLY A 413 -34.23 -1.56 34.17
N GLU A 414 -35.45 -2.02 34.25
CA GLU A 414 -35.81 -3.46 34.13
C GLU A 414 -35.56 -4.06 32.74
N GLN A 415 -35.46 -3.22 31.73
CA GLN A 415 -35.21 -3.62 30.35
C GLN A 415 -33.71 -3.70 30.00
N GLN A 416 -32.85 -3.48 30.97
CA GLN A 416 -31.41 -3.51 30.83
C GLN A 416 -30.92 -4.93 30.53
N ILE A 417 -30.09 -5.06 29.51
CA ILE A 417 -29.36 -6.28 29.20
C ILE A 417 -27.87 -6.03 29.32
N ASN A 418 -27.12 -7.06 29.62
CA ASN A 418 -25.67 -6.95 29.81
C ASN A 418 -24.95 -8.15 29.22
N HIS A 419 -23.66 -7.96 28.95
CA HIS A 419 -22.75 -9.00 28.52
C HIS A 419 -21.39 -8.78 29.20
N HIS A 420 -20.86 -9.84 29.82
CA HIS A 420 -19.54 -9.80 30.42
C HIS A 420 -18.47 -9.80 29.34
N TRP A 421 -17.47 -8.95 29.51
CA TRP A 421 -16.32 -8.85 28.62
C TRP A 421 -15.02 -8.81 29.39
N HIS A 422 -14.07 -9.64 28.94
CA HIS A 422 -12.69 -9.62 29.46
C HIS A 422 -11.75 -9.13 28.36
N LYS A 423 -11.06 -8.02 28.61
CA LYS A 423 -10.05 -7.45 27.71
C LYS A 423 -8.66 -7.73 28.28
N SER A 424 -7.87 -8.53 27.56
CA SER A 424 -6.48 -8.81 27.91
C SER A 424 -5.55 -7.65 27.56
N GLY A 425 -4.39 -7.61 28.21
CA GLY A 425 -3.38 -6.57 27.99
C GLY A 425 -3.39 -5.47 29.06
N SER A 426 -2.68 -4.41 28.79
CA SER A 426 -2.54 -3.25 29.68
C SER A 426 -2.38 -1.96 28.92
N SER A 427 -2.59 -0.83 29.58
CA SER A 427 -2.37 0.52 29.03
C SER A 427 -0.92 0.72 28.58
N ILE A 428 0.03 0.14 29.29
CA ILE A 428 1.47 0.20 28.97
C ILE A 428 1.74 -0.59 27.68
N GLY A 429 1.19 -1.78 27.54
CA GLY A 429 1.31 -2.58 26.32
C GLY A 429 0.69 -1.89 25.10
N LYS A 430 -0.46 -1.25 25.27
CA LYS A 430 -1.09 -0.43 24.22
C LYS A 430 -0.21 0.75 23.80
N ALA A 431 0.35 1.47 24.75
CA ALA A 431 1.24 2.60 24.48
C ALA A 431 2.52 2.15 23.77
N PHE A 432 3.09 1.01 24.15
CA PHE A 432 4.24 0.42 23.48
C PHE A 432 3.93 0.05 22.03
N THR A 433 2.82 -0.61 21.77
CA THR A 433 2.38 -0.98 20.41
C THR A 433 2.14 0.24 19.54
N THR A 434 1.53 1.29 20.08
CA THR A 434 1.30 2.55 19.36
C THR A 434 2.61 3.26 19.01
N THR A 435 3.57 3.28 19.93
CA THR A 435 4.91 3.85 19.69
C THR A 435 5.67 3.05 18.66
N LEU A 436 5.61 1.73 18.71
CA LEU A 436 6.25 0.86 17.72
C LEU A 436 5.66 1.07 16.31
N LYS A 437 4.35 1.18 16.18
CA LYS A 437 3.69 1.51 14.91
C LYS A 437 4.12 2.87 14.37
N GLY A 438 4.23 3.87 15.23
CA GLY A 438 4.73 5.20 14.87
C GLY A 438 6.17 5.15 14.34
N ALA A 439 7.02 4.38 14.98
CA ALA A 439 8.41 4.19 14.56
C ALA A 439 8.52 3.43 13.23
N GLN A 440 7.73 2.40 13.02
CA GLN A 440 7.66 1.69 11.74
C GLN A 440 7.15 2.59 10.61
N ARG A 441 6.19 3.45 10.89
CA ARG A 441 5.69 4.44 9.93
C ARG A 441 6.77 5.46 9.55
N LEU A 442 7.55 5.95 10.51
CA LEU A 442 8.71 6.81 10.25
C LEU A 442 9.74 6.13 9.35
N ALA A 443 10.03 4.86 9.57
CA ALA A 443 10.97 4.10 8.74
C ALA A 443 10.44 3.92 7.30
N ALA A 444 9.14 3.70 7.12
CA ALA A 444 8.52 3.46 5.82
C ALA A 444 8.25 4.75 5.01
N LEU A 445 7.82 5.82 5.67
CA LEU A 445 7.32 7.05 5.03
C LEU A 445 8.25 8.27 5.20
N GLY A 446 9.28 8.17 6.03
CA GLY A 446 10.19 9.29 6.31
C GLY A 446 9.46 10.50 6.91
N ASP A 447 9.70 11.68 6.36
CA ASP A 447 9.10 12.94 6.87
C ASP A 447 7.57 12.98 6.75
N THR A 448 6.99 12.22 5.82
CA THR A 448 5.53 12.15 5.64
C THR A 448 4.83 11.50 6.84
N ALA A 449 5.53 10.67 7.60
CA ALA A 449 4.99 10.04 8.81
C ALA A 449 4.58 11.06 9.89
N TRP A 450 5.22 12.22 9.95
CA TRP A 450 4.90 13.28 10.89
C TRP A 450 3.57 13.98 10.58
N ASP A 451 3.10 13.90 9.35
CA ASP A 451 1.81 14.45 8.94
C ASP A 451 0.64 13.56 9.36
N PHE A 452 0.92 12.31 9.72
CA PHE A 452 -0.12 11.37 10.13
C PHE A 452 -0.66 11.71 11.53
N GLY A 453 -1.97 11.95 11.59
CA GLY A 453 -2.66 12.30 12.85
C GLY A 453 -2.52 13.75 13.27
N SER A 454 -1.99 14.62 12.42
CA SER A 454 -1.93 16.05 12.67
C SER A 454 -3.32 16.68 12.61
N VAL A 455 -3.67 17.42 13.64
CA VAL A 455 -4.97 18.09 13.77
C VAL A 455 -4.74 19.60 13.84
N GLY A 456 -5.36 20.35 12.92
CA GLY A 456 -5.25 21.80 12.90
C GLY A 456 -3.86 22.37 12.57
N GLY A 457 -2.89 21.53 12.19
CA GLY A 457 -1.55 21.95 11.71
C GLY A 457 -0.53 22.38 12.77
N VAL A 458 -0.95 22.62 14.02
CA VAL A 458 -0.07 23.16 15.07
C VAL A 458 0.99 22.14 15.51
N PHE A 459 0.60 20.88 15.69
CA PHE A 459 1.51 19.82 16.12
C PHE A 459 2.46 19.35 15.02
N THR A 460 2.06 19.45 13.76
CA THR A 460 2.89 19.03 12.62
C THR A 460 4.12 19.90 12.46
N SER A 461 3.96 21.22 12.58
CA SER A 461 5.09 22.16 12.45
C SER A 461 6.11 22.00 13.55
N VAL A 462 5.68 21.74 14.78
CA VAL A 462 6.57 21.46 15.91
C VAL A 462 7.27 20.11 15.76
N GLY A 463 6.54 19.05 15.39
CA GLY A 463 7.11 17.73 15.15
C GLY A 463 8.13 17.72 14.02
N LYS A 464 7.83 18.36 12.89
CA LYS A 464 8.77 18.53 11.77
C LYS A 464 10.01 19.33 12.16
N ALA A 465 9.84 20.42 12.89
CA ALA A 465 10.97 21.23 13.37
C ALA A 465 11.88 20.44 14.30
N VAL A 466 11.31 19.69 15.24
CA VAL A 466 12.05 18.81 16.15
C VAL A 466 12.78 17.72 15.36
N HIS A 467 12.13 17.07 14.39
CA HIS A 467 12.76 16.04 13.55
C HIS A 467 13.88 16.60 12.70
N GLN A 468 13.71 17.77 12.09
CA GLN A 468 14.76 18.40 11.28
C GLN A 468 15.98 18.77 12.13
N VAL A 469 15.77 19.30 13.32
CA VAL A 469 16.86 19.67 14.24
C VAL A 469 17.56 18.44 14.78
N PHE A 470 16.82 17.47 15.32
CA PHE A 470 17.42 16.26 15.90
C PHE A 470 17.89 15.25 14.83
N GLY A 471 17.17 15.10 13.74
CA GLY A 471 17.56 14.21 12.63
C GLY A 471 18.82 14.71 11.91
N GLY A 472 18.96 16.02 11.72
CA GLY A 472 20.17 16.64 11.19
C GLY A 472 21.37 16.47 12.11
N ALA A 473 21.20 16.76 13.40
CA ALA A 473 22.23 16.56 14.41
C ALA A 473 22.62 15.07 14.57
N PHE A 474 21.62 14.19 14.55
CA PHE A 474 21.83 12.75 14.64
C PHE A 474 22.59 12.18 13.43
N ARG A 475 22.23 12.58 12.21
CA ARG A 475 22.98 12.23 10.98
C ARG A 475 24.39 12.77 10.99
N SER A 476 24.59 13.98 11.48
CA SER A 476 25.92 14.59 11.57
C SER A 476 26.83 13.85 12.56
N LEU A 477 26.27 13.39 13.68
CA LEU A 477 27.04 12.72 14.73
C LEU A 477 27.24 11.21 14.46
N PHE A 478 26.27 10.54 13.86
CA PHE A 478 26.23 9.07 13.76
C PHE A 478 26.14 8.52 12.34
N GLY A 479 25.96 9.37 11.34
CA GLY A 479 25.77 8.96 9.95
C GLY A 479 26.96 8.25 9.27
N GLY A 480 28.16 8.33 9.87
CA GLY A 480 29.36 7.62 9.41
C GLY A 480 29.64 6.31 10.12
N MET A 481 28.84 5.92 11.10
CA MET A 481 29.04 4.70 11.89
C MET A 481 28.36 3.51 11.25
N SER A 482 29.03 2.34 11.28
CA SER A 482 28.42 1.09 10.83
C SER A 482 27.24 0.70 11.72
N TRP A 483 26.29 -0.07 11.18
CA TRP A 483 25.12 -0.52 11.93
C TRP A 483 25.46 -1.30 13.21
N ILE A 484 26.59 -2.03 13.21
CA ILE A 484 27.10 -2.78 14.38
C ILE A 484 27.52 -1.81 15.48
N THR A 485 28.25 -0.75 15.13
CA THR A 485 28.70 0.26 16.12
C THR A 485 27.54 1.09 16.66
N GLN A 486 26.53 1.39 15.83
CA GLN A 486 25.29 2.02 16.28
C GLN A 486 24.51 1.13 17.26
N GLY A 487 24.41 -0.18 16.96
CA GLY A 487 23.77 -1.15 17.84
C GLY A 487 24.48 -1.30 19.19
N LEU A 488 25.81 -1.38 19.18
CA LEU A 488 26.62 -1.48 20.39
C LEU A 488 26.51 -0.21 21.26
N LEU A 489 26.55 0.95 20.62
CA LEU A 489 26.38 2.24 21.33
C LEU A 489 24.97 2.36 21.90
N GLY A 490 23.94 1.95 21.18
CA GLY A 490 22.56 1.91 21.67
C GLY A 490 22.41 1.01 22.89
N ALA A 491 23.00 -0.18 22.84
CA ALA A 491 22.99 -1.11 23.98
C ALA A 491 23.73 -0.54 25.20
N LEU A 492 24.87 0.12 24.98
CA LEU A 492 25.63 0.76 26.06
C LEU A 492 24.84 1.89 26.71
N LEU A 493 24.19 2.75 25.91
CA LEU A 493 23.36 3.84 26.43
C LEU A 493 22.14 3.32 27.20
N LEU A 494 21.51 2.24 26.74
CA LEU A 494 20.43 1.60 27.49
C LEU A 494 20.93 1.05 28.83
N TRP A 495 22.08 0.39 28.84
CA TRP A 495 22.68 -0.10 30.08
C TRP A 495 23.03 1.01 31.05
N MET A 496 23.59 2.12 30.56
CA MET A 496 23.85 3.31 31.37
C MET A 496 22.56 3.95 31.90
N GLY A 497 21.49 4.00 31.08
CA GLY A 497 20.20 4.53 31.49
C GLY A 497 19.53 3.71 32.60
N ILE A 498 19.65 2.38 32.53
CA ILE A 498 19.12 1.47 33.57
C ILE A 498 19.87 1.67 34.90
N ASN A 499 21.17 1.95 34.84
CA ASN A 499 22.01 2.12 36.01
C ASN A 499 22.10 3.57 36.52
N ALA A 500 21.47 4.54 35.85
CA ALA A 500 21.53 5.94 36.23
C ALA A 500 20.71 6.20 37.51
N ARG A 501 21.27 6.96 38.46
CA ARG A 501 20.60 7.34 39.70
C ARG A 501 19.61 8.50 39.53
N ASP A 502 19.82 9.31 38.51
CA ASP A 502 18.98 10.47 38.20
C ASP A 502 17.94 10.09 37.14
N ARG A 503 16.66 10.33 37.45
CA ARG A 503 15.53 9.98 36.56
C ARG A 503 15.57 10.71 35.22
N SER A 504 16.00 11.96 35.19
CA SER A 504 16.07 12.75 33.96
C SER A 504 17.18 12.25 33.03
N ILE A 505 18.33 11.91 33.58
CA ILE A 505 19.46 11.32 32.85
C ILE A 505 19.12 9.91 32.36
N ALA A 506 18.45 9.10 33.21
CA ALA A 506 17.98 7.78 32.87
C ALA A 506 17.03 7.80 31.66
N LEU A 507 16.03 8.68 31.66
CA LEU A 507 15.09 8.82 30.55
C LEU A 507 15.78 9.26 29.25
N THR A 508 16.75 10.15 29.34
CA THR A 508 17.49 10.60 28.17
C THR A 508 18.33 9.47 27.55
N PHE A 509 19.06 8.72 28.36
CA PHE A 509 19.85 7.59 27.86
C PHE A 509 18.99 6.44 27.35
N LEU A 510 17.87 6.13 27.98
CA LEU A 510 16.93 5.10 27.52
C LEU A 510 16.27 5.49 26.19
N SER A 511 15.91 6.75 26.01
CA SER A 511 15.30 7.21 24.76
C SER A 511 16.31 7.22 23.60
N VAL A 512 17.49 7.77 23.78
CA VAL A 512 18.53 7.81 22.74
C VAL A 512 19.06 6.41 22.43
N GLY A 513 19.30 5.58 23.44
CA GLY A 513 19.75 4.20 23.25
C GLY A 513 18.72 3.33 22.54
N GLY A 514 17.44 3.49 22.86
CA GLY A 514 16.34 2.81 22.19
C GLY A 514 16.23 3.18 20.72
N VAL A 515 16.35 4.46 20.38
CA VAL A 515 16.34 4.95 18.99
C VAL A 515 17.52 4.40 18.20
N LEU A 516 18.72 4.40 18.78
CA LEU A 516 19.92 3.86 18.12
C LEU A 516 19.82 2.36 17.84
N LEU A 517 19.33 1.58 18.80
CA LEU A 517 19.07 0.16 18.59
C LEU A 517 18.03 -0.10 17.51
N PHE A 518 16.94 0.65 17.55
CA PHE A 518 15.90 0.54 16.55
C PHE A 518 16.40 0.83 15.14
N LEU A 519 17.20 1.90 14.96
CA LEU A 519 17.78 2.25 13.67
C LEU A 519 18.78 1.19 13.19
N SER A 520 19.59 0.61 14.11
CA SER A 520 20.56 -0.42 13.74
C SER A 520 19.91 -1.71 13.25
N VAL A 521 18.73 -2.05 13.78
CA VAL A 521 18.01 -3.28 13.41
C VAL A 521 17.15 -3.10 12.15
N ASN A 522 16.47 -1.96 12.00
CA ASN A 522 15.46 -1.78 10.94
C ASN A 522 15.96 -1.08 9.67
N VAL A 523 17.11 -0.41 9.70
CA VAL A 523 17.67 0.23 8.50
C VAL A 523 18.51 -0.74 7.67
N HIS A 524 18.88 -1.89 8.23
CA HIS A 524 19.76 -2.88 7.59
C HIS A 524 19.17 -4.31 7.56
N ALA A 525 17.91 -4.50 7.99
CA ALA A 525 17.10 -5.69 7.74
C ALA A 525 16.20 -5.44 6.54
#